data_3d337a60a6cd66f9882eea7b01d23564
#
_entry.id   3d337a60a6cd66f9882eea7b01d23564
#
_cell.length_a   1.000
_cell.length_b   1.000
_cell.length_c   1.000
_cell.angle_alpha   90.00
_cell.angle_beta   90.00
_cell.angle_gamma   90.00
#
_symmetry.space_group_name_H-M   'P 1'
#
loop_
_entity.id
_entity.type
_entity.pdbx_description
1 polymer ?
#
loop_
_entity_poly.entity_id
_entity_poly.type
_entity_poly.pdbx_seq_one_letter_code
_entity_poly.pdbx_strand_id
1 'polypeptide(L)'
;HNYIITVDVSRGVGNDYSAFCVIDTTTVPYKVVARYKNNQIKPLVFPNLIVDVASNYNGAYVLCEVNDIGGQVADIIQYDLEYENLLMVSMRGRAGQQLGQGFSGKKTQLGIKMSTAVKQVGCSNLKALIEDDKLIVEDYDTIAELTTFIQKGQSFQAEDGCNDDLAMCLVIFGWMAMQPYFKEMHDNDVRARIFDDQRDAIEQDMAPFGFVDDGLEEDQFK
;
A
#
# COMPACT_ATOMS: atom_id res chain seq x y z
N HIS A 1 -12.53 -2.60 -0.14
CA HIS A 1 -11.51 -1.70 0.39
C HIS A 1 -10.20 -1.92 -0.36
N ASN A 2 -9.48 -0.84 -0.63
CA ASN A 2 -8.18 -0.84 -1.28
C ASN A 2 -7.11 -0.55 -0.25
N TYR A 3 -6.10 -1.41 -0.21
CA TYR A 3 -5.04 -1.31 0.78
C TYR A 3 -3.67 -1.22 0.12
N ILE A 4 -2.78 -0.50 0.79
CA ILE A 4 -1.37 -0.41 0.43
C ILE A 4 -0.54 -0.82 1.63
N ILE A 5 0.51 -1.59 1.36
CA ILE A 5 1.53 -1.94 2.34
C ILE A 5 2.83 -1.27 1.93
N THR A 6 3.34 -0.41 2.77
CA THR A 6 4.68 0.18 2.63
C THR A 6 5.64 -0.50 3.58
N VAL A 7 6.80 -0.91 3.07
CA VAL A 7 7.73 -1.79 3.77
C VAL A 7 9.10 -1.15 3.87
N ASP A 8 9.63 -1.10 5.08
CA ASP A 8 11.02 -0.79 5.40
C ASP A 8 11.74 -2.07 5.87
N VAL A 9 12.91 -2.36 5.33
CA VAL A 9 13.57 -3.66 5.49
C VAL A 9 14.92 -3.52 6.17
N SER A 10 15.10 -4.22 7.29
CA SER A 10 16.39 -4.36 7.97
C SER A 10 16.99 -5.75 7.83
N ARG A 11 18.23 -5.91 8.27
CA ARG A 11 18.96 -7.19 8.22
C ARG A 11 18.50 -8.22 9.27
N GLY A 12 17.66 -7.85 10.22
CA GLY A 12 17.19 -8.74 11.29
C GLY A 12 18.30 -9.20 12.25
N VAL A 13 19.27 -8.34 12.53
CA VAL A 13 20.40 -8.61 13.42
C VAL A 13 20.28 -7.93 14.80
N GLY A 14 19.09 -7.39 15.10
CA GLY A 14 18.76 -6.82 16.39
C GLY A 14 19.04 -5.32 16.54
N ASN A 15 19.62 -4.66 15.55
CA ASN A 15 19.92 -3.22 15.59
C ASN A 15 18.74 -2.41 15.05
N ASP A 16 18.37 -2.64 13.78
CA ASP A 16 17.29 -1.94 13.10
C ASP A 16 16.11 -2.89 12.93
N TYR A 17 14.92 -2.34 12.79
CA TYR A 17 13.70 -3.13 12.63
C TYR A 17 13.30 -3.27 11.15
N SER A 18 12.81 -4.45 10.79
CA SER A 18 11.97 -4.57 9.61
C SER A 18 10.55 -4.21 10.00
N ALA A 19 9.95 -3.32 9.24
CA ALA A 19 8.63 -2.78 9.52
C ALA A 19 7.76 -2.72 8.26
N PHE A 20 6.45 -2.75 8.45
CA PHE A 20 5.50 -2.32 7.44
C PHE A 20 4.27 -1.66 8.07
N CYS A 21 3.63 -0.79 7.30
CA CYS A 21 2.33 -0.22 7.60
C CYS A 21 1.32 -0.63 6.52
N VAL A 22 0.12 -1.05 6.94
CA VAL A 22 -1.02 -1.26 6.06
C VAL A 22 -1.91 -0.05 6.12
N ILE A 23 -2.19 0.54 4.97
CA ILE A 23 -2.92 1.79 4.84
C ILE A 23 -4.17 1.55 4.00
N ASP A 24 -5.35 1.81 4.57
CA ASP A 24 -6.61 1.86 3.82
C ASP A 24 -6.63 3.13 2.98
N THR A 25 -6.68 2.96 1.68
CA THR A 25 -6.72 4.06 0.70
C THR A 25 -8.03 4.13 -0.04
N THR A 26 -9.06 3.46 0.45
CA THR A 26 -10.39 3.40 -0.16
C THR A 26 -11.05 4.76 -0.27
N THR A 27 -10.89 5.59 0.74
CA THR A 27 -11.42 6.95 0.84
C THR A 27 -10.43 7.86 1.53
N VAL A 28 -10.56 9.17 1.32
CA VAL A 28 -9.85 10.19 2.10
C VAL A 28 -10.75 10.59 3.27
N PRO A 29 -10.24 10.66 4.50
CA PRO A 29 -8.84 10.45 4.92
C PRO A 29 -8.41 8.98 4.80
N TYR A 30 -7.17 8.77 4.35
CA TYR A 30 -6.50 7.48 4.42
C TYR A 30 -6.30 7.08 5.88
N LYS A 31 -6.23 5.78 6.17
CA LYS A 31 -6.08 5.31 7.55
C LYS A 31 -5.03 4.21 7.65
N VAL A 32 -4.11 4.33 8.60
CA VAL A 32 -3.23 3.23 8.99
C VAL A 32 -4.06 2.23 9.79
N VAL A 33 -4.27 1.03 9.24
CA VAL A 33 -5.15 0.00 9.81
C VAL A 33 -4.40 -1.15 10.45
N ALA A 34 -3.14 -1.36 10.08
CA ALA A 34 -2.27 -2.33 10.72
C ALA A 34 -0.79 -1.91 10.57
N ARG A 35 0.04 -2.44 11.46
CA ARG A 35 1.48 -2.26 11.42
C ARG A 35 2.19 -3.52 11.90
N TYR A 36 3.42 -3.67 11.50
CA TYR A 36 4.35 -4.69 11.99
C TYR A 36 5.72 -4.07 12.21
N LYS A 37 6.43 -4.51 13.25
CA LYS A 37 7.79 -4.08 13.54
C LYS A 37 8.53 -5.19 14.30
N ASN A 38 9.69 -5.62 13.78
CA ASN A 38 10.50 -6.68 14.39
C ASN A 38 11.96 -6.57 13.97
N ASN A 39 12.89 -6.61 14.93
CA ASN A 39 14.33 -6.50 14.67
C ASN A 39 15.07 -7.85 14.58
N GLN A 40 14.35 -8.97 14.67
CA GLN A 40 14.90 -10.32 14.62
C GLN A 40 14.39 -11.13 13.41
N ILE A 41 13.38 -10.63 12.71
CA ILE A 41 12.87 -11.31 11.53
C ILE A 41 13.93 -11.35 10.44
N LYS A 42 14.18 -12.53 9.94
CA LYS A 42 15.18 -12.72 8.88
C LYS A 42 14.61 -12.26 7.53
N PRO A 43 15.42 -11.60 6.68
CA PRO A 43 15.01 -11.16 5.34
C PRO A 43 14.44 -12.26 4.45
N LEU A 44 14.82 -13.52 4.64
CA LEU A 44 14.28 -14.67 3.89
C LEU A 44 12.87 -15.10 4.35
N VAL A 45 12.45 -14.72 5.56
CA VAL A 45 11.14 -15.07 6.12
C VAL A 45 10.15 -13.93 5.98
N PHE A 46 10.65 -12.71 6.03
CA PHE A 46 9.82 -11.49 5.99
C PHE A 46 8.91 -11.38 4.75
N PRO A 47 9.35 -11.79 3.53
CA PRO A 47 8.49 -11.79 2.34
C PRO A 47 7.20 -12.59 2.51
N ASN A 48 7.27 -13.77 3.13
CA ASN A 48 6.09 -14.61 3.35
C ASN A 48 5.06 -13.89 4.25
N LEU A 49 5.53 -13.26 5.34
CA LEU A 49 4.65 -12.49 6.20
C LEU A 49 4.01 -11.31 5.46
N ILE A 50 4.76 -10.60 4.63
CA ILE A 50 4.25 -9.47 3.84
C ILE A 50 3.15 -9.95 2.90
N VAL A 51 3.37 -11.04 2.17
CA VAL A 51 2.40 -11.59 1.20
C VAL A 51 1.17 -12.17 1.90
N ASP A 52 1.34 -12.85 3.04
CA ASP A 52 0.22 -13.35 3.84
C ASP A 52 -0.68 -12.19 4.32
N VAL A 53 -0.08 -11.13 4.84
CA VAL A 53 -0.83 -9.94 5.26
C VAL A 53 -1.47 -9.24 4.05
N ALA A 54 -0.75 -9.06 2.96
CA ALA A 54 -1.28 -8.43 1.75
C ALA A 54 -2.49 -9.18 1.18
N SER A 55 -2.43 -10.52 1.19
CA SER A 55 -3.54 -11.38 0.76
C SER A 55 -4.77 -11.21 1.66
N ASN A 56 -4.58 -11.13 2.99
CA ASN A 56 -5.65 -10.89 3.96
C ASN A 56 -6.25 -9.47 3.86
N TYR A 57 -5.50 -8.52 3.32
CA TYR A 57 -5.95 -7.15 3.03
C TYR A 57 -6.33 -6.99 1.55
N ASN A 58 -7.16 -7.88 1.04
CA ASN A 58 -7.77 -7.83 -0.29
C ASN A 58 -6.75 -7.73 -1.45
N GLY A 59 -5.61 -8.42 -1.32
CA GLY A 59 -4.55 -8.33 -2.32
C GLY A 59 -3.89 -6.96 -2.35
N ALA A 60 -3.55 -6.42 -1.18
CA ALA A 60 -2.97 -5.08 -1.04
C ALA A 60 -1.77 -4.84 -1.94
N TYR A 61 -1.67 -3.65 -2.52
CA TYR A 61 -0.45 -3.27 -3.25
C TYR A 61 0.72 -3.09 -2.28
N VAL A 62 1.87 -3.66 -2.63
CA VAL A 62 3.07 -3.65 -1.78
C VAL A 62 4.13 -2.76 -2.41
N LEU A 63 4.67 -1.80 -1.66
CA LEU A 63 5.82 -0.99 -2.04
C LEU A 63 6.96 -1.19 -1.04
N CYS A 64 7.99 -1.91 -1.45
CA CYS A 64 9.18 -2.16 -0.64
C CYS A 64 10.25 -1.10 -0.84
N GLU A 65 10.92 -0.68 0.23
CA GLU A 65 12.23 -0.06 0.12
C GLU A 65 13.26 -1.12 -0.29
N VAL A 66 14.07 -0.79 -1.33
CA VAL A 66 15.03 -1.74 -1.90
C VAL A 66 16.49 -1.37 -1.67
N ASN A 67 16.75 -0.51 -0.69
CA ASN A 67 18.09 -0.24 -0.25
C ASN A 67 18.65 -1.48 0.48
N ASP A 68 19.94 -1.68 0.41
CA ASP A 68 20.66 -2.77 1.08
C ASP A 68 20.00 -4.15 0.83
N ILE A 69 19.45 -4.78 1.86
CA ILE A 69 18.84 -6.12 1.79
C ILE A 69 17.39 -6.09 1.25
N GLY A 70 16.76 -4.93 1.18
CA GLY A 70 15.37 -4.81 0.72
C GLY A 70 15.15 -5.28 -0.71
N GLY A 71 16.18 -5.18 -1.57
CA GLY A 71 16.13 -5.75 -2.92
C GLY A 71 15.90 -7.26 -2.92
N GLN A 72 16.55 -7.99 -2.02
CA GLN A 72 16.34 -9.44 -1.89
C GLN A 72 14.92 -9.78 -1.44
N VAL A 73 14.36 -9.01 -0.51
CA VAL A 73 12.96 -9.18 -0.06
C VAL A 73 12.00 -8.97 -1.22
N ALA A 74 12.19 -7.91 -2.01
CA ALA A 74 11.36 -7.63 -3.17
C ALA A 74 11.49 -8.71 -4.26
N ASP A 75 12.69 -9.22 -4.50
CA ASP A 75 12.94 -10.31 -5.46
C ASP A 75 12.19 -11.59 -5.05
N ILE A 76 12.21 -11.97 -3.76
CA ILE A 76 11.48 -13.13 -3.25
C ILE A 76 9.97 -12.94 -3.42
N ILE A 77 9.43 -11.75 -3.08
CA ILE A 77 8.00 -11.45 -3.26
C ILE A 77 7.60 -11.61 -4.72
N GLN A 78 8.40 -11.11 -5.67
CA GLN A 78 8.09 -11.12 -7.08
C GLN A 78 8.29 -12.48 -7.74
N TYR A 79 9.43 -13.14 -7.50
CA TYR A 79 9.86 -14.30 -8.28
C TYR A 79 9.61 -15.63 -7.59
N ASP A 80 9.71 -15.70 -6.25
CA ASP A 80 9.52 -16.94 -5.51
C ASP A 80 8.07 -17.09 -5.05
N LEU A 81 7.44 -15.98 -4.62
CA LEU A 81 6.04 -15.97 -4.16
C LEU A 81 5.05 -15.53 -5.24
N GLU A 82 5.54 -15.07 -6.39
CA GLU A 82 4.75 -14.66 -7.57
C GLU A 82 3.62 -13.68 -7.21
N TYR A 83 3.89 -12.74 -6.28
CA TYR A 83 2.88 -11.78 -5.83
C TYR A 83 2.69 -10.66 -6.85
N GLU A 84 1.53 -10.62 -7.49
CA GLU A 84 1.24 -9.76 -8.66
C GLU A 84 1.14 -8.27 -8.31
N ASN A 85 0.75 -7.93 -7.06
CA ASN A 85 0.53 -6.54 -6.63
C ASN A 85 1.78 -5.90 -6.01
N LEU A 86 2.99 -6.39 -6.35
CA LEU A 86 4.23 -5.71 -6.00
C LEU A 86 4.44 -4.50 -6.93
N LEU A 87 4.59 -3.32 -6.34
CA LEU A 87 4.78 -2.08 -7.08
C LEU A 87 6.22 -1.91 -7.56
N MET A 88 6.35 -1.48 -8.79
CA MET A 88 7.63 -1.23 -9.44
C MET A 88 7.89 0.27 -9.60
N VAL A 89 9.15 0.63 -9.67
CA VAL A 89 9.61 2.01 -9.87
C VAL A 89 10.50 2.08 -11.09
N SER A 90 10.25 3.05 -11.95
CA SER A 90 11.08 3.33 -13.13
C SER A 90 11.91 4.59 -12.93
N MET A 91 13.14 4.60 -13.44
CA MET A 91 14.00 5.78 -13.46
C MET A 91 13.74 6.60 -14.71
N ARG A 92 13.30 7.85 -14.56
CA ARG A 92 13.01 8.76 -15.68
C ARG A 92 13.98 9.96 -15.73
N GLY A 93 15.24 9.69 -15.94
CA GLY A 93 16.26 10.74 -16.12
C GLY A 93 16.20 11.81 -15.02
N ARG A 94 15.98 13.08 -15.37
CA ARG A 94 15.90 14.19 -14.40
C ARG A 94 14.65 14.18 -13.52
N ALA A 95 13.58 13.50 -13.92
CA ALA A 95 12.36 13.35 -13.12
C ALA A 95 12.52 12.37 -11.96
N GLY A 96 13.65 11.63 -11.89
CA GLY A 96 13.93 10.69 -10.82
C GLY A 96 13.09 9.42 -10.87
N GLN A 97 12.79 8.88 -9.70
CA GLN A 97 11.99 7.68 -9.54
C GLN A 97 10.50 7.98 -9.73
N GLN A 98 9.81 7.15 -10.50
CA GLN A 98 8.36 7.22 -10.72
C GLN A 98 7.73 5.85 -10.56
N LEU A 99 6.61 5.81 -9.84
CA LEU A 99 5.81 4.60 -9.63
C LEU A 99 5.15 4.15 -10.95
N GLY A 100 5.05 2.84 -11.18
CA GLY A 100 4.39 2.26 -12.35
C GLY A 100 4.38 0.74 -12.32
N GLN A 101 3.71 0.11 -13.29
CA GLN A 101 3.58 -1.35 -13.41
C GLN A 101 4.68 -2.04 -14.25
N GLY A 102 5.81 -1.43 -14.47
CA GLY A 102 6.95 -2.09 -15.12
C GLY A 102 6.91 -2.23 -16.66
N PHE A 103 5.80 -1.93 -17.34
CA PHE A 103 5.63 -2.12 -18.79
C PHE A 103 6.29 -1.06 -19.69
N SER A 104 7.05 -0.14 -19.16
CA SER A 104 7.51 1.05 -19.90
C SER A 104 8.83 0.88 -20.66
N GLY A 105 9.35 -0.31 -20.89
CA GLY A 105 10.59 -0.54 -21.68
C GLY A 105 11.85 0.18 -21.12
N LYS A 106 11.77 0.83 -19.98
CA LYS A 106 12.84 1.52 -19.27
C LYS A 106 13.29 0.69 -18.08
N LYS A 107 14.48 0.99 -17.56
CA LYS A 107 15.04 0.29 -16.41
C LYS A 107 14.10 0.41 -15.21
N THR A 108 13.34 -0.63 -14.93
CA THR A 108 12.45 -0.76 -13.78
C THR A 108 13.15 -1.52 -12.67
N GLN A 109 12.80 -1.23 -11.42
CA GLN A 109 13.21 -1.98 -10.23
C GLN A 109 11.99 -2.35 -9.40
N LEU A 110 12.08 -3.43 -8.67
CA LEU A 110 11.05 -3.90 -7.75
C LEU A 110 11.08 -3.06 -6.48
N GLY A 111 10.19 -2.07 -6.36
CA GLY A 111 10.16 -1.20 -5.19
C GLY A 111 10.95 0.10 -5.34
N ILE A 112 11.03 0.86 -4.25
CA ILE A 112 11.59 2.20 -4.20
C ILE A 112 13.00 2.21 -3.62
N LYS A 113 13.93 2.93 -4.26
CA LYS A 113 15.24 3.22 -3.66
C LYS A 113 15.16 4.52 -2.86
N MET A 114 15.32 4.43 -1.54
CA MET A 114 15.35 5.61 -0.69
C MET A 114 16.60 6.43 -0.95
N SER A 115 16.40 7.60 -1.53
CA SER A 115 17.43 8.63 -1.73
C SER A 115 17.06 9.87 -0.91
N THR A 116 18.01 10.77 -0.71
CA THR A 116 17.73 12.04 -0.01
C THR A 116 16.56 12.80 -0.64
N ALA A 117 16.47 12.84 -1.97
CA ALA A 117 15.37 13.51 -2.67
C ALA A 117 14.02 12.81 -2.46
N VAL A 118 13.99 11.47 -2.51
CA VAL A 118 12.77 10.68 -2.23
C VAL A 118 12.33 10.89 -0.79
N LYS A 119 13.26 10.83 0.16
CA LYS A 119 12.98 11.04 1.59
C LYS A 119 12.44 12.45 1.84
N GLN A 120 13.03 13.48 1.26
CA GLN A 120 12.55 14.87 1.39
C GLN A 120 11.13 15.05 0.85
N VAL A 121 10.84 14.53 -0.36
CA VAL A 121 9.50 14.58 -0.95
C VAL A 121 8.50 13.79 -0.10
N GLY A 122 8.86 12.59 0.34
CA GLY A 122 8.03 11.76 1.20
C GLY A 122 7.69 12.44 2.53
N CYS A 123 8.70 12.98 3.22
CA CYS A 123 8.49 13.72 4.49
C CYS A 123 7.63 14.96 4.30
N SER A 124 7.87 15.76 3.25
CA SER A 124 7.09 16.97 2.98
C SER A 124 5.62 16.64 2.72
N ASN A 125 5.36 15.60 1.93
CA ASN A 125 3.98 15.21 1.63
C ASN A 125 3.31 14.49 2.80
N LEU A 126 4.02 13.66 3.55
CA LEU A 126 3.50 13.05 4.78
C LEU A 126 3.03 14.12 5.76
N LYS A 127 3.86 15.16 5.97
CA LYS A 127 3.49 16.31 6.78
C LYS A 127 2.20 16.96 6.27
N ALA A 128 2.09 17.25 4.98
CA ALA A 128 0.89 17.83 4.39
C ALA A 128 -0.35 16.93 4.55
N LEU A 129 -0.20 15.61 4.38
CA LEU A 129 -1.31 14.67 4.59
C LEU A 129 -1.83 14.66 6.02
N ILE A 130 -0.94 14.82 7.00
CA ILE A 130 -1.31 14.90 8.42
C ILE A 130 -1.93 16.27 8.74
N GLU A 131 -1.32 17.37 8.32
CA GLU A 131 -1.79 18.73 8.59
C GLU A 131 -3.14 19.03 7.91
N ASP A 132 -3.42 18.41 6.77
CA ASP A 132 -4.69 18.54 6.04
C ASP A 132 -5.76 17.53 6.50
N ASP A 133 -5.55 16.77 7.57
CA ASP A 133 -6.42 15.69 8.06
C ASP A 133 -6.73 14.63 7.00
N LYS A 134 -5.78 14.38 6.08
CA LYS A 134 -5.92 13.39 4.99
C LYS A 134 -5.32 12.01 5.31
N LEU A 135 -4.60 11.89 6.43
CA LEU A 135 -4.05 10.63 6.94
C LEU A 135 -4.32 10.51 8.42
N ILE A 136 -4.98 9.43 8.82
CA ILE A 136 -5.27 9.09 10.21
C ILE A 136 -4.29 8.04 10.68
N VAL A 137 -3.58 8.34 11.79
CA VAL A 137 -2.68 7.43 12.47
C VAL A 137 -3.13 7.34 13.93
N GLU A 138 -3.57 6.16 14.37
CA GLU A 138 -4.08 5.93 15.74
C GLU A 138 -3.12 5.06 16.57
N ASP A 139 -2.14 4.41 15.94
CA ASP A 139 -1.20 3.53 16.62
C ASP A 139 -0.16 4.32 17.42
N TYR A 140 -0.02 3.95 18.71
CA TYR A 140 0.88 4.64 19.64
C TYR A 140 2.36 4.60 19.21
N ASP A 141 2.85 3.44 18.76
CA ASP A 141 4.27 3.30 18.41
C ASP A 141 4.61 4.10 17.15
N THR A 142 3.71 4.11 16.16
CA THR A 142 3.87 4.93 14.95
C THR A 142 3.85 6.42 15.29
N ILE A 143 2.94 6.85 16.17
CA ILE A 143 2.90 8.25 16.63
C ILE A 143 4.17 8.60 17.41
N ALA A 144 4.65 7.71 18.27
CA ALA A 144 5.88 7.93 19.04
C ALA A 144 7.09 8.12 18.13
N GLU A 145 7.23 7.31 17.07
CA GLU A 145 8.30 7.49 16.09
C GLU A 145 8.17 8.81 15.31
N LEU A 146 6.95 9.17 14.90
CA LEU A 146 6.72 10.46 14.22
C LEU A 146 7.06 11.65 15.09
N THR A 147 6.85 11.58 16.42
CA THR A 147 7.19 12.69 17.33
C THR A 147 8.69 12.87 17.56
N THR A 148 9.49 11.82 17.37
CA THR A 148 10.95 11.84 17.49
C THR A 148 11.66 11.93 16.14
N PHE A 149 10.91 12.02 15.04
CA PHE A 149 11.44 12.08 13.69
C PHE A 149 11.78 13.51 13.31
N ILE A 150 13.06 13.84 13.29
CA ILE A 150 13.57 15.20 13.15
C ILE A 150 14.37 15.40 11.86
N GLN A 151 14.45 16.66 11.44
CA GLN A 151 15.37 17.04 10.38
C GLN A 151 16.79 17.18 10.94
N LYS A 152 17.75 16.45 10.37
CA LYS A 152 19.17 16.55 10.68
C LYS A 152 19.96 16.87 9.42
N GLY A 153 20.39 18.11 9.28
CA GLY A 153 21.04 18.62 8.07
C GLY A 153 20.08 18.64 6.85
N GLN A 154 20.43 17.89 5.81
CA GLN A 154 19.61 17.78 4.59
C GLN A 154 18.76 16.49 4.57
N SER A 155 18.70 15.74 5.66
CA SER A 155 17.93 14.50 5.76
C SER A 155 17.01 14.51 6.98
N PHE A 156 16.23 13.46 7.15
CA PHE A 156 15.35 13.23 8.29
C PHE A 156 15.72 11.90 8.92
N GLN A 157 15.65 11.81 10.23
CA GLN A 157 15.92 10.58 10.99
C GLN A 157 15.32 10.69 12.39
N ALA A 158 15.24 9.58 13.12
CA ALA A 158 14.91 9.61 14.53
C ALA A 158 15.97 10.36 15.36
N GLU A 159 15.56 10.92 16.48
CA GLU A 159 16.48 11.39 17.52
C GLU A 159 17.39 10.27 18.02
N ASP A 160 18.53 10.64 18.57
CA ASP A 160 19.52 9.65 19.06
C ASP A 160 18.89 8.74 20.14
N GLY A 161 18.91 7.43 19.89
CA GLY A 161 18.31 6.41 20.76
C GLY A 161 16.84 6.10 20.46
N CYS A 162 16.24 6.72 19.46
CA CYS A 162 14.89 6.43 18.97
C CYS A 162 14.97 5.68 17.63
N ASN A 163 13.83 5.11 17.20
CA ASN A 163 13.68 4.41 15.93
C ASN A 163 12.79 5.22 14.99
N ASP A 164 12.92 4.99 13.68
CA ASP A 164 12.12 5.63 12.64
C ASP A 164 11.55 4.65 11.59
N ASP A 165 11.55 3.35 11.87
CA ASP A 165 11.19 2.32 10.90
C ASP A 165 9.71 2.42 10.45
N LEU A 166 8.78 2.64 11.40
CA LEU A 166 7.36 2.88 11.09
C LEU A 166 7.15 4.26 10.46
N ALA A 167 7.87 5.27 10.93
CA ALA A 167 7.85 6.59 10.32
C ALA A 167 8.36 6.54 8.88
N MET A 168 9.40 5.74 8.59
CA MET A 168 9.90 5.52 7.25
C MET A 168 8.87 4.82 6.34
N CYS A 169 8.11 3.86 6.85
CA CYS A 169 6.98 3.28 6.10
C CYS A 169 5.98 4.38 5.67
N LEU A 170 5.66 5.31 6.57
CA LEU A 170 4.77 6.43 6.24
C LEU A 170 5.42 7.46 5.30
N VAL A 171 6.74 7.67 5.38
CA VAL A 171 7.49 8.50 4.41
C VAL A 171 7.41 7.89 3.00
N ILE A 172 7.53 6.56 2.87
CA ILE A 172 7.34 5.85 1.61
C ILE A 172 5.92 6.08 1.07
N PHE A 173 4.90 5.98 1.93
CA PHE A 173 3.52 6.30 1.56
C PHE A 173 3.36 7.76 1.13
N GLY A 174 3.94 8.71 1.87
CA GLY A 174 3.93 10.13 1.52
C GLY A 174 4.50 10.39 0.13
N TRP A 175 5.62 9.74 -0.22
CA TRP A 175 6.18 9.81 -1.57
C TRP A 175 5.24 9.18 -2.62
N MET A 176 4.67 8.02 -2.31
CA MET A 176 3.76 7.29 -3.21
C MET A 176 2.50 8.10 -3.52
N ALA A 177 1.89 8.73 -2.52
CA ALA A 177 0.66 9.51 -2.67
C ALA A 177 0.80 10.73 -3.61
N MET A 178 2.02 11.18 -3.87
CA MET A 178 2.32 12.24 -4.86
C MET A 178 2.41 11.71 -6.30
N GLN A 179 2.52 10.40 -6.49
CA GLN A 179 2.74 9.83 -7.81
C GLN A 179 1.46 9.86 -8.66
N PRO A 180 1.55 10.25 -9.94
CA PRO A 180 0.39 10.21 -10.85
C PRO A 180 -0.25 8.83 -10.90
N TYR A 181 0.56 7.78 -10.95
CA TYR A 181 0.08 6.40 -10.99
C TYR A 181 -0.79 6.04 -9.78
N PHE A 182 -0.44 6.48 -8.56
CA PHE A 182 -1.26 6.27 -7.37
C PHE A 182 -2.64 6.94 -7.51
N LYS A 183 -2.67 8.15 -8.04
CA LYS A 183 -3.92 8.89 -8.28
C LYS A 183 -4.79 8.19 -9.33
N GLU A 184 -4.17 7.70 -10.42
CA GLU A 184 -4.86 6.95 -11.46
C GLU A 184 -5.44 5.63 -10.93
N MET A 185 -4.70 4.90 -10.08
CA MET A 185 -5.20 3.70 -9.41
C MET A 185 -6.44 4.02 -8.58
N HIS A 186 -6.34 5.04 -7.73
CA HIS A 186 -7.44 5.47 -6.87
C HIS A 186 -8.68 5.90 -7.69
N ASP A 187 -8.51 6.68 -8.75
CA ASP A 187 -9.59 7.13 -9.62
C ASP A 187 -10.27 5.96 -10.35
N ASN A 188 -9.49 4.99 -10.83
CA ASN A 188 -10.01 3.79 -11.49
C ASN A 188 -10.79 2.91 -10.50
N ASP A 189 -10.30 2.74 -9.29
CA ASP A 189 -10.96 1.98 -8.24
C ASP A 189 -12.28 2.63 -7.81
N VAL A 190 -12.32 3.96 -7.69
CA VAL A 190 -13.56 4.71 -7.41
C VAL A 190 -14.58 4.52 -8.53
N ARG A 191 -14.16 4.60 -9.80
CA ARG A 191 -15.04 4.37 -10.96
C ARG A 191 -15.57 2.95 -11.02
N ALA A 192 -14.71 1.95 -10.77
CA ALA A 192 -15.12 0.54 -10.74
C ALA A 192 -16.17 0.29 -9.65
N ARG A 193 -15.99 0.85 -8.46
CA ARG A 193 -16.96 0.74 -7.36
C ARG A 193 -18.29 1.40 -7.69
N ILE A 194 -18.29 2.61 -8.26
CA ILE A 194 -19.52 3.28 -8.69
C ILE A 194 -20.25 2.42 -9.72
N PHE A 195 -19.53 1.80 -10.65
CA PHE A 195 -20.12 0.92 -11.65
C PHE A 195 -20.73 -0.34 -11.02
N ASP A 196 -20.04 -0.98 -10.08
CA ASP A 196 -20.53 -2.14 -9.35
C ASP A 196 -21.75 -1.80 -8.51
N ASP A 197 -21.73 -0.68 -7.76
CA ASP A 197 -22.87 -0.20 -6.98
C ASP A 197 -24.11 0.07 -7.87
N GLN A 198 -23.91 0.64 -9.07
CA GLN A 198 -24.99 0.86 -10.03
C GLN A 198 -25.52 -0.45 -10.60
N ARG A 199 -24.65 -1.41 -10.90
CA ARG A 199 -25.07 -2.73 -11.36
C ARG A 199 -25.89 -3.44 -10.30
N ASP A 200 -25.43 -3.45 -9.05
CA ASP A 200 -26.12 -4.10 -7.93
C ASP A 200 -27.49 -3.44 -7.65
N ALA A 201 -27.57 -2.11 -7.78
CA ALA A 201 -28.86 -1.39 -7.69
C ALA A 201 -29.82 -1.79 -8.82
N ILE A 202 -29.32 -1.92 -10.06
CA ILE A 202 -30.12 -2.39 -11.19
C ILE A 202 -30.57 -3.85 -10.98
N GLU A 203 -29.69 -4.72 -10.52
CA GLU A 203 -30.03 -6.13 -10.22
C GLU A 203 -31.07 -6.24 -9.10
N GLN A 204 -31.04 -5.36 -8.09
CA GLN A 204 -32.06 -5.29 -7.03
C GLN A 204 -33.41 -4.75 -7.56
N ASP A 205 -33.40 -3.77 -8.45
CA ASP A 205 -34.60 -3.25 -9.09
C ASP A 205 -35.20 -4.23 -10.11
N MET A 206 -34.37 -5.12 -10.67
CA MET A 206 -34.76 -6.23 -11.53
C MET A 206 -35.14 -7.46 -10.70
N ALA A 207 -35.68 -7.28 -9.46
CA ALA A 207 -36.25 -8.38 -8.71
C ALA A 207 -37.17 -9.18 -9.59
N PRO A 208 -37.08 -10.51 -9.66
CA PRO A 208 -37.72 -11.30 -10.66
C PRO A 208 -39.24 -11.08 -10.58
N PHE A 209 -39.83 -10.53 -11.61
CA PHE A 209 -41.24 -10.75 -11.90
C PHE A 209 -41.35 -12.24 -12.20
N GLY A 210 -41.31 -13.04 -11.16
CA GLY A 210 -41.63 -14.45 -11.24
C GLY A 210 -43.13 -14.53 -11.52
N PHE A 211 -43.50 -14.70 -12.77
CA PHE A 211 -44.74 -15.40 -13.09
C PHE A 211 -44.54 -16.82 -12.53
N VAL A 212 -45.02 -17.03 -11.33
CA VAL A 212 -45.30 -18.38 -10.86
C VAL A 212 -46.56 -18.83 -11.59
N ASP A 213 -46.39 -19.32 -12.79
CA ASP A 213 -47.36 -20.18 -13.44
C ASP A 213 -47.21 -21.54 -12.73
N ASP A 214 -48.15 -21.84 -11.85
CA ASP A 214 -48.18 -23.11 -11.12
C ASP A 214 -48.66 -24.29 -11.97
N GLY A 215 -48.90 -24.07 -13.27
CA GLY A 215 -49.17 -25.15 -14.25
C GLY A 215 -50.36 -26.04 -13.95
N LEU A 216 -51.27 -25.59 -13.08
CA LEU A 216 -52.52 -26.29 -12.78
C LEU A 216 -53.66 -25.73 -13.60
N GLU A 217 -53.66 -26.01 -14.90
CA GLU A 217 -54.92 -26.03 -15.65
C GLU A 217 -55.73 -27.26 -15.26
N GLU A 218 -56.74 -27.09 -14.44
CA GLU A 218 -57.77 -28.10 -14.25
C GLU A 218 -58.54 -28.32 -15.57
N ASP A 219 -58.34 -29.51 -16.15
CA ASP A 219 -59.20 -30.03 -17.22
C ASP A 219 -60.65 -30.09 -16.74
N GLN A 220 -61.44 -29.05 -17.01
CA GLN A 220 -62.91 -29.13 -16.94
C GLN A 220 -63.47 -29.44 -18.32
N PHE A 221 -63.49 -30.74 -18.68
CA PHE A 221 -64.42 -31.26 -19.66
C PHE A 221 -64.87 -32.67 -19.27
N LYS A 222 -66.01 -32.70 -18.58
CA LYS A 222 -67.05 -33.70 -18.75
C LYS A 222 -68.39 -33.15 -18.33
#